data_7e81f46f7120ee864c15d759f72288d2
#
_entry.id   7e81f46f7120ee864c15d759f72288d2
#
_cell.length_a   1.000
_cell.length_b   1.000
_cell.length_c   1.000
_cell.angle_alpha   90.00
_cell.angle_beta   90.00
_cell.angle_gamma   90.00
#
_symmetry.space_group_name_H-M   'P 1'
#
loop_
_entity.id
_entity.type
_entity.pdbx_description
1 polymer ?
#
loop_
_entity_poly.entity_id
_entity_poly.type
_entity_poly.pdbx_seq_one_letter_code
_entity_poly.pdbx_strand_id
1 'polypeptide(L)'
;MGNKANLIFLWAMLVSVVVMATRHRPFQRTKGINGLEKIIVRDPRGRSFEVYLYGGQVTSWKNEKGEDLLFMSTKYANTGPLPSHGFVRQRFWKIDANPPPLSSHPSSTAHIDLILKSSEADLKIWPHKFVYRLRVALGHGGDLTLTSRIRNSDVKLFNFTFGLHPYFSVSDISQIQVEGLQNLDYLDQLKNRTRFTDHGKFITFNSQLARLYLRTPNKIRIMDHKKKKTIVVRKEGQADAVVWNSWDKKVVDLGVEDYRRFVAVEPVEVEKPIILKPGQEWKAIFQVSVVPSGCSRKSCIPHT
;
A
#
# COMPACT_ATOMS: atom_id res chain seq x y z
N MET A 1 -59.21 39.42 -54.85
CA MET A 1 -59.36 39.31 -53.40
C MET A 1 -58.29 38.32 -52.90
N GLY A 2 -57.21 38.82 -52.41
CA GLY A 2 -56.08 38.03 -52.04
C GLY A 2 -55.91 37.90 -50.51
N ASN A 3 -55.86 36.71 -50.05
CA ASN A 3 -55.52 36.40 -48.62
C ASN A 3 -54.04 36.28 -48.49
N LYS A 4 -53.44 37.19 -47.72
CA LYS A 4 -52.04 37.11 -47.30
C LYS A 4 -51.96 36.23 -46.03
N ALA A 5 -51.38 35.06 -46.17
CA ALA A 5 -51.03 34.23 -45.03
C ALA A 5 -49.72 34.76 -44.36
N ASN A 6 -49.81 35.21 -43.15
CA ASN A 6 -48.67 35.60 -42.32
C ASN A 6 -47.91 34.34 -41.80
N LEU A 7 -46.68 34.14 -42.28
CA LEU A 7 -45.76 33.10 -41.77
C LEU A 7 -45.02 33.67 -40.59
N ILE A 8 -45.38 33.22 -39.39
CA ILE A 8 -44.67 33.54 -38.17
C ILE A 8 -43.53 32.55 -38.05
N PHE A 9 -42.28 33.00 -38.25
CA PHE A 9 -41.07 32.23 -37.94
C PHE A 9 -40.86 32.25 -36.45
N LEU A 10 -41.08 31.09 -35.77
CA LEU A 10 -40.66 30.85 -34.39
C LEU A 10 -39.18 30.54 -34.41
N TRP A 11 -38.35 31.47 -33.96
CA TRP A 11 -36.95 31.21 -33.65
C TRP A 11 -36.87 30.50 -32.27
N ALA A 12 -36.69 29.19 -32.26
CA ALA A 12 -36.37 28.47 -31.07
C ALA A 12 -34.87 28.67 -30.77
N MET A 13 -34.56 29.52 -29.82
CA MET A 13 -33.20 29.60 -29.27
C MET A 13 -32.90 28.31 -28.47
N LEU A 14 -32.11 27.43 -29.05
CA LEU A 14 -31.52 26.30 -28.34
C LEU A 14 -30.39 26.87 -27.46
N VAL A 15 -30.68 27.09 -26.17
CA VAL A 15 -29.66 27.39 -25.17
C VAL A 15 -28.96 26.07 -24.85
N SER A 16 -27.84 25.83 -25.49
CA SER A 16 -26.95 24.74 -25.13
C SER A 16 -26.28 25.06 -23.78
N VAL A 17 -26.84 24.55 -22.71
CA VAL A 17 -26.18 24.54 -21.40
C VAL A 17 -24.99 23.60 -21.51
N VAL A 18 -23.80 24.17 -21.78
CA VAL A 18 -22.54 23.45 -21.62
C VAL A 18 -22.34 23.27 -20.12
N VAL A 19 -22.79 22.15 -19.60
CA VAL A 19 -22.38 21.68 -18.28
C VAL A 19 -20.90 21.40 -18.40
N MET A 20 -20.07 22.37 -18.03
CA MET A 20 -18.66 22.10 -17.73
C MET A 20 -18.65 21.14 -16.56
N ALA A 21 -18.58 19.84 -16.85
CA ALA A 21 -18.21 18.85 -15.88
C ALA A 21 -16.83 19.27 -15.34
N THR A 22 -16.82 19.95 -14.22
CA THR A 22 -15.60 20.14 -13.46
C THR A 22 -15.03 18.74 -13.25
N ARG A 23 -13.96 18.44 -13.98
CA ARG A 23 -13.20 17.21 -13.78
C ARG A 23 -12.79 17.23 -12.30
N HIS A 24 -13.59 16.61 -11.46
CA HIS A 24 -13.21 16.36 -10.08
C HIS A 24 -11.87 15.62 -10.16
N ARG A 25 -10.80 16.33 -9.83
CA ARG A 25 -9.50 15.67 -9.69
C ARG A 25 -9.73 14.62 -8.60
N PRO A 26 -9.51 13.33 -8.87
CA PRO A 26 -9.85 12.28 -7.94
C PRO A 26 -8.98 12.32 -6.67
N PHE A 27 -8.16 13.35 -6.53
CA PHE A 27 -7.25 13.52 -5.39
C PHE A 27 -7.06 15.00 -5.03
N GLN A 28 -6.79 15.23 -3.76
CA GLN A 28 -6.40 16.52 -3.19
C GLN A 28 -4.91 16.52 -2.91
N ARG A 29 -4.20 17.56 -3.36
CA ARG A 29 -2.80 17.82 -3.02
C ARG A 29 -2.74 18.80 -1.85
N THR A 30 -1.99 18.47 -0.81
CA THR A 30 -1.87 19.29 0.40
C THR A 30 -0.50 19.12 1.03
N LYS A 31 -0.22 19.88 2.07
CA LYS A 31 0.98 19.74 2.89
C LYS A 31 0.65 18.98 4.17
N GLY A 32 1.54 18.11 4.59
CA GLY A 32 1.45 17.38 5.83
C GLY A 32 2.58 17.74 6.81
N ILE A 33 3.06 16.75 7.56
CA ILE A 33 4.13 16.90 8.56
C ILE A 33 5.37 17.52 7.89
N ASN A 34 6.00 18.48 8.57
CA ASN A 34 7.18 19.21 8.10
C ASN A 34 6.99 19.92 6.75
N GLY A 35 5.77 20.27 6.38
CA GLY A 35 5.47 20.92 5.11
C GLY A 35 5.63 20.02 3.87
N LEU A 36 5.85 18.73 4.05
CA LEU A 36 6.00 17.76 2.97
C LEU A 36 4.68 17.60 2.20
N GLU A 37 4.77 17.52 0.89
CA GLU A 37 3.61 17.33 0.03
C GLU A 37 3.04 15.92 0.17
N LYS A 38 1.72 15.85 0.30
CA LYS A 38 0.96 14.61 0.30
C LYS A 38 -0.27 14.69 -0.60
N ILE A 39 -0.69 13.54 -1.04
CA ILE A 39 -1.90 13.34 -1.85
C ILE A 39 -2.92 12.62 -0.98
N ILE A 40 -4.15 13.12 -0.97
CA ILE A 40 -5.30 12.49 -0.34
C ILE A 40 -6.24 12.05 -1.46
N VAL A 41 -6.53 10.78 -1.51
CA VAL A 41 -7.50 10.18 -2.44
C VAL A 41 -8.71 9.73 -1.65
N ARG A 42 -9.91 10.12 -2.12
CA ARG A 42 -11.20 9.73 -1.51
C ARG A 42 -12.07 9.06 -2.56
N ASP A 43 -12.83 8.08 -2.13
CA ASP A 43 -13.88 7.50 -2.94
C ASP A 43 -15.26 8.10 -2.59
N PRO A 44 -16.30 7.83 -3.39
CA PRO A 44 -17.65 8.37 -3.12
C PRO A 44 -18.28 7.95 -1.79
N ARG A 45 -17.79 6.89 -1.15
CA ARG A 45 -18.26 6.42 0.16
C ARG A 45 -17.49 7.02 1.34
N GLY A 46 -16.57 7.98 1.07
CA GLY A 46 -15.78 8.65 2.09
C GLY A 46 -14.55 7.90 2.57
N ARG A 47 -14.29 6.69 2.05
CA ARG A 47 -13.04 5.97 2.31
C ARG A 47 -11.88 6.70 1.68
N SER A 48 -10.70 6.64 2.29
CA SER A 48 -9.57 7.40 1.79
C SER A 48 -8.23 6.76 2.10
N PHE A 49 -7.21 7.18 1.35
CA PHE A 49 -5.83 6.99 1.74
C PHE A 49 -5.03 8.28 1.57
N GLU A 50 -3.90 8.37 2.27
CA GLU A 50 -2.94 9.45 2.12
C GLU A 50 -1.59 8.86 1.72
N VAL A 51 -0.92 9.51 0.77
CA VAL A 51 0.43 9.16 0.35
C VAL A 51 1.30 10.40 0.25
N TYR A 52 2.46 10.39 0.92
CA TYR A 52 3.45 11.45 0.79
C TYR A 52 4.27 11.27 -0.48
N LEU A 53 4.58 12.39 -1.15
CA LEU A 53 5.51 12.37 -2.28
C LEU A 53 6.95 12.09 -1.83
N TYR A 54 7.31 12.42 -0.60
CA TYR A 54 8.56 11.98 0.00
C TYR A 54 8.44 10.51 0.41
N GLY A 55 9.26 9.67 -0.19
CA GLY A 55 9.27 8.21 0.04
C GLY A 55 8.19 7.42 -0.69
N GLY A 56 7.19 8.05 -1.32
CA GLY A 56 6.01 7.34 -1.85
C GLY A 56 5.24 6.64 -0.72
N GLN A 57 5.27 7.21 0.49
CA GLN A 57 4.84 6.55 1.71
C GLN A 57 3.35 6.72 1.95
N VAL A 58 2.61 5.61 2.00
CA VAL A 58 1.20 5.60 2.42
C VAL A 58 1.15 5.69 3.94
N THR A 59 0.53 6.75 4.46
CA THR A 59 0.51 7.05 5.90
C THR A 59 -0.86 6.94 6.54
N SER A 60 -1.91 6.80 5.75
CA SER A 60 -3.28 6.66 6.24
C SER A 60 -4.08 5.82 5.25
N TRP A 61 -4.97 4.99 5.79
CA TRP A 61 -5.98 4.25 5.05
C TRP A 61 -7.23 4.15 5.91
N LYS A 62 -8.27 4.92 5.55
CA LYS A 62 -9.50 5.07 6.35
C LYS A 62 -10.67 4.35 5.72
N ASN A 63 -11.45 3.70 6.58
CA ASN A 63 -12.74 3.12 6.22
C ASN A 63 -13.84 4.22 6.13
N GLU A 64 -15.08 3.82 5.83
CA GLU A 64 -16.26 4.70 5.72
C GLU A 64 -16.58 5.46 7.02
N LYS A 65 -16.17 4.92 8.18
CA LYS A 65 -16.34 5.54 9.50
C LYS A 65 -15.20 6.51 9.85
N GLY A 66 -14.21 6.69 8.97
CA GLY A 66 -13.03 7.53 9.23
C GLY A 66 -12.00 6.88 10.15
N GLU A 67 -12.16 5.59 10.52
CA GLU A 67 -11.18 4.84 11.32
C GLU A 67 -9.94 4.54 10.47
N ASP A 68 -8.75 4.88 10.96
CA ASP A 68 -7.49 4.57 10.28
C ASP A 68 -7.10 3.11 10.55
N LEU A 69 -6.87 2.38 9.48
CA LEU A 69 -6.56 0.95 9.48
C LEU A 69 -5.06 0.69 9.46
N LEU A 70 -4.26 1.72 9.15
CA LEU A 70 -2.81 1.71 9.32
C LEU A 70 -2.45 2.35 10.67
N PHE A 71 -1.34 1.90 11.22
CA PHE A 71 -0.76 2.48 12.42
C PHE A 71 0.38 3.42 12.03
N MET A 72 0.36 4.64 12.59
CA MET A 72 1.44 5.60 12.50
C MET A 72 1.87 5.98 13.91
N SER A 73 3.15 5.87 14.20
CA SER A 73 3.70 6.32 15.48
C SER A 73 3.57 7.82 15.65
N THR A 74 3.27 8.25 16.87
CA THR A 74 3.28 9.67 17.25
C THR A 74 4.69 10.26 17.27
N LYS A 75 5.71 9.41 17.34
CA LYS A 75 7.13 9.76 17.28
C LYS A 75 7.74 9.62 15.89
N TYR A 76 6.94 9.70 14.84
CA TYR A 76 7.47 9.67 13.48
C TYR A 76 8.53 10.78 13.32
N ALA A 77 9.75 10.41 13.67
CA ALA A 77 10.91 11.23 13.45
C ALA A 77 11.51 10.86 12.10
N ASN A 78 11.74 11.86 11.29
CA ASN A 78 12.52 11.74 10.06
C ASN A 78 13.97 11.43 10.46
N THR A 79 14.22 10.19 10.91
CA THR A 79 15.50 9.79 11.44
C THR A 79 16.42 9.39 10.29
N GLY A 80 17.29 10.32 9.94
CA GLY A 80 18.67 10.15 9.54
C GLY A 80 19.00 9.20 8.40
N PRO A 81 20.24 9.30 7.95
CA PRO A 81 20.70 8.59 6.76
C PRO A 81 20.79 7.10 7.02
N LEU A 82 20.13 6.37 6.16
CA LEU A 82 20.41 5.03 5.69
C LEU A 82 21.49 4.22 6.45
N PRO A 83 21.42 2.87 6.44
CA PRO A 83 21.38 2.01 5.25
C PRO A 83 20.40 0.84 5.24
N SER A 84 19.74 0.52 6.35
CA SER A 84 18.71 -0.51 6.35
C SER A 84 17.47 -0.05 5.57
N HIS A 85 16.90 -0.89 4.71
CA HIS A 85 15.70 -0.64 3.89
C HIS A 85 15.88 0.21 2.63
N GLY A 86 17.10 0.42 2.14
CA GLY A 86 17.37 1.08 0.87
C GLY A 86 17.10 2.59 0.86
N PHE A 87 17.41 3.26 -0.26
CA PHE A 87 17.38 4.72 -0.40
C PHE A 87 16.07 5.27 -0.96
N VAL A 88 15.23 4.44 -1.60
CA VAL A 88 14.01 4.86 -2.30
C VAL A 88 13.01 5.59 -1.41
N ARG A 89 12.92 5.20 -0.15
CA ARG A 89 12.08 5.84 0.88
C ARG A 89 12.50 7.26 1.26
N GLN A 90 13.67 7.71 0.83
CA GLN A 90 14.22 9.04 1.08
C GLN A 90 14.29 9.88 -0.21
N ARG A 91 13.47 9.55 -1.21
CA ARG A 91 13.41 10.28 -2.47
C ARG A 91 12.05 10.94 -2.66
N PHE A 92 12.07 12.09 -3.36
CA PHE A 92 10.83 12.73 -3.79
C PHE A 92 10.31 12.04 -5.06
N TRP A 93 9.12 11.50 -4.96
CA TRP A 93 8.39 10.92 -6.06
C TRP A 93 7.60 12.00 -6.81
N LYS A 94 7.28 11.73 -8.05
CA LYS A 94 6.40 12.57 -8.87
C LYS A 94 5.10 11.83 -9.13
N ILE A 95 4.01 12.58 -9.36
CA ILE A 95 2.80 11.99 -9.93
C ILE A 95 3.13 11.58 -11.36
N ASP A 96 2.82 10.33 -11.73
CA ASP A 96 3.06 9.80 -13.07
C ASP A 96 2.01 10.39 -14.03
N ALA A 97 2.47 11.20 -15.01
CA ALA A 97 1.62 11.80 -16.02
C ALA A 97 1.16 10.79 -17.09
N ASN A 98 1.92 9.69 -17.26
CA ASN A 98 1.66 8.65 -18.25
C ASN A 98 1.75 7.26 -17.61
N PRO A 99 0.83 6.93 -16.67
CA PRO A 99 0.85 5.65 -16.02
C PRO A 99 0.50 4.53 -17.01
N PRO A 100 1.03 3.31 -16.80
CA PRO A 100 0.60 2.18 -17.60
C PRO A 100 -0.90 1.95 -17.42
N PRO A 101 -1.60 1.43 -18.44
CA PRO A 101 -3.01 1.15 -18.36
C PRO A 101 -3.35 0.29 -17.15
N LEU A 102 -4.56 0.46 -16.63
CA LEU A 102 -5.11 -0.43 -15.61
C LEU A 102 -5.08 -1.83 -16.20
N SER A 103 -4.36 -2.75 -15.55
CA SER A 103 -4.58 -4.17 -15.82
C SER A 103 -6.06 -4.45 -15.56
N SER A 104 -6.64 -5.42 -16.26
CA SER A 104 -8.05 -5.79 -16.32
C SER A 104 -8.77 -6.12 -14.99
N HIS A 105 -8.33 -5.57 -13.86
CA HIS A 105 -9.08 -5.56 -12.63
C HIS A 105 -9.90 -4.25 -12.56
N PRO A 106 -11.17 -4.28 -12.98
CA PRO A 106 -12.02 -3.09 -13.11
C PRO A 106 -12.52 -2.54 -11.77
N SER A 107 -11.90 -2.90 -10.66
CA SER A 107 -12.47 -2.71 -9.32
C SER A 107 -11.86 -1.58 -8.49
N SER A 108 -11.03 -0.69 -9.07
CA SER A 108 -10.58 0.48 -8.30
C SER A 108 -11.56 1.65 -8.44
N THR A 109 -12.02 2.18 -7.31
CA THR A 109 -12.89 3.36 -7.26
C THR A 109 -12.12 4.67 -7.35
N ALA A 110 -10.87 4.67 -6.85
CA ALA A 110 -9.98 5.83 -6.87
C ALA A 110 -8.52 5.39 -6.75
N HIS A 111 -7.59 6.07 -7.44
CA HIS A 111 -6.17 5.74 -7.39
C HIS A 111 -5.28 6.95 -7.67
N ILE A 112 -4.00 6.79 -7.36
CA ILE A 112 -2.92 7.69 -7.76
C ILE A 112 -1.74 6.86 -8.25
N ASP A 113 -1.07 7.33 -9.29
CA ASP A 113 0.16 6.75 -9.82
C ASP A 113 1.33 7.67 -9.51
N LEU A 114 2.35 7.11 -8.88
CA LEU A 114 3.60 7.79 -8.56
C LEU A 114 4.75 7.17 -9.34
N ILE A 115 5.74 7.98 -9.67
CA ILE A 115 6.93 7.56 -10.40
C ILE A 115 8.21 8.10 -9.74
N LEU A 116 9.20 7.24 -9.64
CA LEU A 116 10.57 7.57 -9.28
C LEU A 116 11.51 7.05 -10.38
N LYS A 117 12.38 7.92 -10.87
CA LYS A 117 13.48 7.56 -11.79
C LYS A 117 14.80 7.78 -11.07
N SER A 118 15.78 6.92 -11.32
CA SER A 118 17.12 7.11 -10.80
C SER A 118 17.67 8.49 -11.18
N SER A 119 18.23 9.18 -10.20
CA SER A 119 18.95 10.44 -10.36
C SER A 119 20.46 10.19 -10.42
N GLU A 120 21.25 11.19 -10.80
CA GLU A 120 22.70 11.12 -10.73
C GLU A 120 23.23 10.84 -9.32
N ALA A 121 22.57 11.39 -8.30
CA ALA A 121 22.88 11.11 -6.90
C ALA A 121 22.61 9.65 -6.53
N ASP A 122 21.56 9.05 -7.07
CA ASP A 122 21.24 7.63 -6.85
C ASP A 122 22.28 6.72 -7.52
N LEU A 123 22.74 7.09 -8.72
CA LEU A 123 23.76 6.33 -9.44
C LEU A 123 25.13 6.30 -8.73
N LYS A 124 25.40 7.27 -7.83
CA LYS A 124 26.59 7.24 -6.96
C LYS A 124 26.47 6.22 -5.84
N ILE A 125 25.24 5.92 -5.40
CA ILE A 125 24.95 4.96 -4.32
C ILE A 125 24.77 3.56 -4.91
N TRP A 126 24.02 3.47 -6.00
CA TRP A 126 23.67 2.24 -6.69
C TRP A 126 23.71 2.50 -8.21
N PRO A 127 24.77 2.08 -8.92
CA PRO A 127 25.09 2.52 -10.28
C PRO A 127 24.24 1.82 -11.35
N HIS A 128 22.92 1.82 -11.16
CA HIS A 128 21.95 1.22 -12.09
C HIS A 128 20.79 2.17 -12.36
N LYS A 129 20.48 2.35 -13.65
CA LYS A 129 19.32 3.13 -14.06
C LYS A 129 18.04 2.32 -13.91
N PHE A 130 17.05 2.90 -13.23
CA PHE A 130 15.76 2.27 -13.02
C PHE A 130 14.60 3.26 -13.14
N VAL A 131 13.43 2.71 -13.38
CA VAL A 131 12.14 3.39 -13.22
C VAL A 131 11.29 2.58 -12.26
N TYR A 132 10.90 3.20 -11.14
CA TYR A 132 9.95 2.60 -10.20
C TYR A 132 8.61 3.34 -10.28
N ARG A 133 7.54 2.61 -10.56
CA ARG A 133 6.15 3.10 -10.52
C ARG A 133 5.40 2.45 -9.39
N LEU A 134 4.69 3.25 -8.63
CA LEU A 134 3.84 2.82 -7.53
C LEU A 134 2.42 3.32 -7.79
N ARG A 135 1.47 2.40 -7.97
CA ARG A 135 0.04 2.70 -7.94
C ARG A 135 -0.51 2.40 -6.59
N VAL A 136 -1.21 3.37 -5.99
CA VAL A 136 -1.99 3.20 -4.77
C VAL A 136 -3.47 3.37 -5.13
N ALA A 137 -4.30 2.38 -4.79
CA ALA A 137 -5.70 2.33 -5.23
C ALA A 137 -6.63 1.85 -4.12
N LEU A 138 -7.86 2.38 -4.11
CA LEU A 138 -9.01 1.86 -3.34
C LEU A 138 -9.87 0.97 -4.23
N GLY A 139 -10.20 -0.22 -3.75
CA GLY A 139 -11.17 -1.10 -4.37
C GLY A 139 -12.61 -0.81 -3.94
N HIS A 140 -13.59 -1.41 -4.62
CA HIS A 140 -15.01 -1.27 -4.29
C HIS A 140 -15.37 -1.69 -2.86
N GLY A 141 -14.66 -2.68 -2.29
CA GLY A 141 -14.78 -3.11 -0.90
C GLY A 141 -14.05 -2.24 0.11
N GLY A 142 -13.36 -1.17 -0.31
CA GLY A 142 -12.48 -0.38 0.54
C GLY A 142 -11.09 -0.98 0.71
N ASP A 143 -10.78 -2.02 -0.05
CA ASP A 143 -9.46 -2.64 -0.07
C ASP A 143 -8.42 -1.61 -0.52
N LEU A 144 -7.28 -1.56 0.16
CA LEU A 144 -6.12 -0.80 -0.29
C LEU A 144 -5.22 -1.71 -1.12
N THR A 145 -4.86 -1.27 -2.31
CA THR A 145 -3.96 -2.02 -3.20
C THR A 145 -2.77 -1.15 -3.59
N LEU A 146 -1.57 -1.68 -3.40
CA LEU A 146 -0.31 -1.11 -3.88
C LEU A 146 0.23 -2.01 -4.99
N THR A 147 0.44 -1.43 -6.17
CA THR A 147 1.10 -2.12 -7.28
C THR A 147 2.46 -1.47 -7.53
N SER A 148 3.51 -2.20 -7.25
CA SER A 148 4.89 -1.79 -7.49
C SER A 148 5.39 -2.37 -8.80
N ARG A 149 6.03 -1.52 -9.64
CA ARG A 149 6.67 -1.92 -10.90
C ARG A 149 8.05 -1.32 -10.97
N ILE A 150 9.06 -2.16 -11.05
CA ILE A 150 10.46 -1.75 -11.16
C ILE A 150 11.00 -2.23 -12.50
N ARG A 151 11.34 -1.29 -13.36
CA ARG A 151 11.90 -1.56 -14.69
C ARG A 151 13.38 -1.24 -14.69
N ASN A 152 14.17 -2.17 -15.24
CA ASN A 152 15.55 -1.92 -15.58
C ASN A 152 15.61 -1.04 -16.85
N SER A 153 16.02 0.22 -16.69
CA SER A 153 16.25 1.15 -17.79
C SER A 153 17.74 1.35 -18.11
N ASP A 154 18.59 0.51 -17.50
CA ASP A 154 20.03 0.45 -17.77
C ASP A 154 20.32 -0.47 -18.95
N VAL A 155 21.57 -0.41 -19.44
CA VAL A 155 22.14 -1.33 -20.45
C VAL A 155 22.73 -2.59 -19.84
N LYS A 156 22.86 -2.64 -18.50
CA LYS A 156 23.39 -3.77 -17.72
C LYS A 156 22.28 -4.41 -16.89
N LEU A 157 22.43 -5.72 -16.64
CA LEU A 157 21.57 -6.38 -15.66
C LEU A 157 21.88 -5.83 -14.25
N PHE A 158 20.88 -5.84 -13.38
CA PHE A 158 21.06 -5.60 -11.95
C PHE A 158 20.18 -6.55 -11.12
N ASN A 159 20.51 -6.66 -9.84
CA ASN A 159 19.69 -7.33 -8.86
C ASN A 159 19.31 -6.37 -7.73
N PHE A 160 18.20 -6.67 -7.06
CA PHE A 160 17.72 -5.93 -5.89
C PHE A 160 16.84 -6.82 -5.02
N THR A 161 16.64 -6.39 -3.78
CA THR A 161 15.62 -6.93 -2.88
C THR A 161 14.50 -5.91 -2.71
N PHE A 162 13.33 -6.37 -2.31
CA PHE A 162 12.17 -5.52 -2.18
C PHE A 162 11.36 -5.86 -0.92
N GLY A 163 10.78 -4.85 -0.30
CA GLY A 163 9.85 -5.00 0.82
C GLY A 163 8.92 -3.81 0.99
N LEU A 164 7.70 -4.10 1.43
CA LEU A 164 6.77 -3.12 1.97
C LEU A 164 6.70 -3.32 3.48
N HIS A 165 6.58 -2.23 4.23
CA HIS A 165 6.67 -2.23 5.69
C HIS A 165 5.38 -1.67 6.34
N PRO A 166 4.22 -2.30 6.11
CA PRO A 166 2.96 -1.84 6.67
C PRO A 166 2.84 -2.19 8.14
N TYR A 167 2.39 -1.22 8.94
CA TYR A 167 1.94 -1.43 10.31
C TYR A 167 0.42 -1.35 10.34
N PHE A 168 -0.22 -2.43 10.77
CA PHE A 168 -1.67 -2.49 10.88
C PHE A 168 -2.13 -2.10 12.28
N SER A 169 -3.11 -1.21 12.33
CA SER A 169 -3.74 -0.79 13.57
C SER A 169 -4.57 -1.93 14.18
N VAL A 170 -4.25 -2.29 15.42
CA VAL A 170 -4.93 -3.36 16.16
C VAL A 170 -5.44 -2.87 17.50
N SER A 171 -6.30 -3.65 18.14
CA SER A 171 -6.87 -3.32 19.46
C SER A 171 -5.86 -3.44 20.59
N ASP A 172 -5.14 -4.56 20.62
CA ASP A 172 -4.06 -4.89 21.54
C ASP A 172 -3.31 -6.08 20.96
N ILE A 173 -1.98 -5.97 20.89
CA ILE A 173 -1.13 -6.99 20.28
C ILE A 173 -1.27 -8.37 20.96
N SER A 174 -1.55 -8.42 22.27
CA SER A 174 -1.77 -9.65 23.01
C SER A 174 -3.04 -10.42 22.59
N GLN A 175 -3.97 -9.74 21.88
CA GLN A 175 -5.24 -10.29 21.39
C GLN A 175 -5.19 -10.62 19.89
N ILE A 176 -3.99 -10.52 19.29
CA ILE A 176 -3.80 -10.72 17.85
C ILE A 176 -3.29 -12.12 17.56
N GLN A 177 -3.84 -12.71 16.52
CA GLN A 177 -3.35 -13.97 15.95
C GLN A 177 -3.08 -13.77 14.46
N VAL A 178 -1.91 -14.25 14.00
CA VAL A 178 -1.58 -14.29 12.58
C VAL A 178 -1.68 -15.73 12.08
N GLU A 179 -2.43 -15.94 10.99
CA GLU A 179 -2.73 -17.23 10.37
C GLU A 179 -2.21 -17.28 8.94
N GLY A 180 -1.86 -18.49 8.49
CA GLY A 180 -1.42 -18.78 7.12
C GLY A 180 0.08 -18.97 7.00
N LEU A 181 0.80 -19.10 8.12
CA LEU A 181 2.27 -19.27 8.17
C LEU A 181 2.70 -20.57 8.89
N GLN A 182 1.73 -21.42 9.24
CA GLN A 182 2.02 -22.70 9.89
C GLN A 182 2.82 -23.64 8.98
N ASN A 183 3.70 -24.42 9.58
CA ASN A 183 4.60 -25.39 8.93
C ASN A 183 5.57 -24.76 7.91
N LEU A 184 5.78 -23.44 7.99
CA LEU A 184 6.76 -22.76 7.17
C LEU A 184 8.06 -22.56 7.93
N ASP A 185 9.15 -22.58 7.20
CA ASP A 185 10.44 -22.17 7.71
C ASP A 185 10.51 -20.65 7.83
N TYR A 186 11.17 -20.19 8.88
CA TYR A 186 11.49 -18.79 9.09
C TYR A 186 12.91 -18.59 9.59
N LEU A 187 13.44 -17.40 9.35
CA LEU A 187 14.69 -16.91 9.89
C LEU A 187 14.37 -15.98 11.07
N ASP A 188 14.82 -16.35 12.27
CA ASP A 188 14.61 -15.54 13.47
C ASP A 188 15.65 -14.41 13.53
N GLN A 189 15.22 -13.17 13.31
CA GLN A 189 16.10 -12.01 13.29
C GLN A 189 16.69 -11.72 14.69
N LEU A 190 16.02 -12.16 15.76
CA LEU A 190 16.49 -12.01 17.13
C LEU A 190 17.53 -13.06 17.50
N LYS A 191 17.69 -14.09 16.67
CA LYS A 191 18.62 -15.21 16.85
C LYS A 191 19.60 -15.33 15.68
N ASN A 192 20.17 -14.20 15.25
CA ASN A 192 21.18 -14.15 14.18
C ASN A 192 20.73 -14.85 12.89
N ARG A 193 19.44 -14.70 12.51
CA ARG A 193 18.83 -15.34 11.33
C ARG A 193 18.89 -16.88 11.36
N THR A 194 18.95 -17.48 12.55
CA THR A 194 18.85 -18.93 12.67
C THR A 194 17.50 -19.40 12.11
N ARG A 195 17.54 -20.50 11.35
CA ARG A 195 16.37 -21.08 10.70
C ARG A 195 15.63 -22.01 11.64
N PHE A 196 14.32 -21.85 11.69
CA PHE A 196 13.38 -22.70 12.42
C PHE A 196 12.17 -23.01 11.54
N THR A 197 11.37 -24.01 11.92
CA THR A 197 10.05 -24.29 11.34
C THR A 197 8.98 -23.93 12.35
N ASP A 198 7.94 -23.22 11.92
CA ASP A 198 6.82 -22.86 12.80
C ASP A 198 5.78 -23.97 12.81
N HIS A 199 5.59 -24.62 13.97
CA HIS A 199 4.61 -25.69 14.13
C HIS A 199 3.29 -25.20 14.76
N GLY A 200 3.22 -23.91 15.11
CA GLY A 200 2.02 -23.28 15.67
C GLY A 200 0.92 -23.10 14.64
N LYS A 201 -0.32 -23.32 15.05
CA LYS A 201 -1.49 -23.02 14.21
C LYS A 201 -1.63 -21.52 13.94
N PHE A 202 -1.26 -20.71 14.93
CA PHE A 202 -1.29 -19.25 14.89
C PHE A 202 -0.01 -18.69 15.48
N ILE A 203 0.42 -17.54 14.98
CA ILE A 203 1.42 -16.71 15.66
C ILE A 203 0.69 -15.82 16.64
N THR A 204 1.13 -15.83 17.90
CA THR A 204 0.66 -14.96 18.97
C THR A 204 1.83 -14.15 19.50
N PHE A 205 1.53 -13.07 20.23
CA PHE A 205 2.53 -12.12 20.69
C PHE A 205 2.50 -12.05 22.22
N ASN A 206 3.60 -12.51 22.85
CA ASN A 206 3.85 -12.44 24.28
C ASN A 206 5.26 -11.92 24.60
N SER A 207 6.02 -11.60 23.57
CA SER A 207 7.36 -11.03 23.61
C SER A 207 7.70 -10.40 22.28
N GLN A 208 8.88 -9.77 22.17
CA GLN A 208 9.40 -9.29 20.89
C GLN A 208 9.43 -10.42 19.85
N LEU A 209 8.96 -10.12 18.64
CA LEU A 209 8.95 -11.06 17.53
C LEU A 209 9.47 -10.38 16.27
N ALA A 210 10.43 -11.03 15.59
CA ALA A 210 11.00 -10.56 14.33
C ALA A 210 11.38 -11.77 13.47
N ARG A 211 10.45 -12.27 12.66
CA ARG A 211 10.61 -13.50 11.88
C ARG A 211 10.40 -13.24 10.40
N LEU A 212 11.36 -13.64 9.58
CA LEU A 212 11.24 -13.69 8.13
C LEU A 212 10.78 -15.09 7.72
N TYR A 213 9.52 -15.25 7.38
CA TYR A 213 8.95 -16.49 6.87
C TYR A 213 9.25 -16.64 5.38
N LEU A 214 9.71 -17.83 5.00
CA LEU A 214 10.17 -18.15 3.66
C LEU A 214 9.07 -18.80 2.82
N ARG A 215 8.96 -18.41 1.57
CA ARG A 215 8.00 -18.99 0.59
C ARG A 215 6.57 -19.05 1.13
N THR A 216 6.11 -17.94 1.65
CA THR A 216 4.79 -17.83 2.26
C THR A 216 3.67 -17.86 1.22
N PRO A 217 2.47 -18.33 1.59
CA PRO A 217 1.31 -18.26 0.72
C PRO A 217 0.94 -16.80 0.40
N ASN A 218 0.19 -16.63 -0.70
CA ASN A 218 -0.24 -15.31 -1.15
C ASN A 218 -1.31 -14.66 -0.26
N LYS A 219 -1.75 -15.34 0.79
CA LYS A 219 -2.79 -14.85 1.70
C LYS A 219 -2.38 -15.11 3.15
N ILE A 220 -2.30 -14.04 3.93
CA ILE A 220 -2.03 -14.06 5.38
C ILE A 220 -3.20 -13.33 6.07
N ARG A 221 -3.63 -13.81 7.24
CA ARG A 221 -4.75 -13.23 8.00
C ARG A 221 -4.26 -12.76 9.36
N ILE A 222 -4.68 -11.57 9.74
CA ILE A 222 -4.44 -10.98 11.06
C ILE A 222 -5.80 -10.87 11.74
N MET A 223 -6.02 -11.66 12.77
CA MET A 223 -7.28 -11.71 13.49
C MET A 223 -7.20 -10.86 14.76
N ASP A 224 -8.05 -9.85 14.84
CA ASP A 224 -8.22 -9.01 16.03
C ASP A 224 -9.52 -9.45 16.75
N HIS A 225 -9.33 -10.26 17.76
CA HIS A 225 -10.46 -10.86 18.49
C HIS A 225 -11.29 -9.83 19.26
N LYS A 226 -10.65 -8.80 19.81
CA LYS A 226 -11.34 -7.73 20.55
C LYS A 226 -12.21 -6.87 19.65
N LYS A 227 -11.70 -6.48 18.46
CA LYS A 227 -12.46 -5.71 17.47
C LYS A 227 -13.33 -6.58 16.57
N LYS A 228 -13.30 -7.91 16.73
CA LYS A 228 -14.03 -8.88 15.89
C LYS A 228 -13.83 -8.64 14.40
N LYS A 229 -12.61 -8.30 14.00
CA LYS A 229 -12.22 -8.05 12.61
C LYS A 229 -11.01 -8.89 12.21
N THR A 230 -10.93 -9.18 10.92
CA THR A 230 -9.78 -9.84 10.30
C THR A 230 -9.23 -8.94 9.20
N ILE A 231 -7.95 -8.60 9.30
CA ILE A 231 -7.22 -7.96 8.22
C ILE A 231 -6.68 -9.09 7.33
N VAL A 232 -6.97 -9.03 6.05
CA VAL A 232 -6.54 -10.01 5.06
C VAL A 232 -5.48 -9.37 4.17
N VAL A 233 -4.25 -9.81 4.31
CA VAL A 233 -3.12 -9.45 3.46
C VAL A 233 -3.05 -10.40 2.29
N ARG A 234 -3.02 -9.88 1.06
CA ARG A 234 -2.76 -10.62 -0.18
C ARG A 234 -1.54 -10.04 -0.85
N LYS A 235 -0.71 -10.91 -1.40
CA LYS A 235 0.52 -10.51 -2.07
C LYS A 235 0.76 -11.35 -3.33
N GLU A 236 1.38 -10.73 -4.32
CA GLU A 236 1.84 -11.38 -5.55
C GLU A 236 3.20 -10.79 -5.94
N GLY A 237 4.12 -11.62 -6.41
CA GLY A 237 5.46 -11.18 -6.81
C GLY A 237 6.44 -10.98 -5.65
N GLN A 238 6.04 -11.28 -4.40
CA GLN A 238 6.92 -11.38 -3.24
C GLN A 238 6.77 -12.78 -2.64
N ALA A 239 7.88 -13.52 -2.52
CA ALA A 239 7.85 -14.90 -2.02
C ALA A 239 7.72 -14.97 -0.50
N ASP A 240 8.30 -14.00 0.22
CA ASP A 240 8.50 -14.06 1.66
C ASP A 240 7.56 -13.10 2.39
N ALA A 241 7.52 -13.21 3.73
CA ALA A 241 6.84 -12.25 4.58
C ALA A 241 7.56 -12.09 5.93
N VAL A 242 7.68 -10.86 6.41
CA VAL A 242 8.13 -10.59 7.79
C VAL A 242 6.92 -10.42 8.68
N VAL A 243 6.97 -11.03 9.86
CA VAL A 243 6.06 -10.73 10.97
C VAL A 243 6.88 -10.10 12.09
N TRP A 244 6.45 -8.89 12.50
CA TRP A 244 7.20 -8.13 13.49
C TRP A 244 6.32 -7.37 14.47
N ASN A 245 6.79 -7.35 15.71
CA ASN A 245 6.36 -6.43 16.76
C ASN A 245 7.51 -6.22 17.73
N SER A 246 7.78 -4.97 18.11
CA SER A 246 8.89 -4.62 19.01
C SER A 246 8.66 -5.04 20.45
N TRP A 247 7.40 -5.34 20.85
CA TRP A 247 7.01 -5.51 22.25
C TRP A 247 7.48 -4.30 23.07
N ASP A 248 7.98 -4.53 24.28
CA ASP A 248 8.47 -3.49 25.18
C ASP A 248 9.90 -2.97 24.85
N LYS A 249 10.48 -3.43 23.74
CA LYS A 249 11.82 -2.99 23.33
C LYS A 249 11.78 -1.60 22.73
N LYS A 250 12.73 -0.78 23.16
CA LYS A 250 12.85 0.60 22.65
C LYS A 250 13.19 0.59 21.16
N VAL A 251 12.37 1.25 20.39
CA VAL A 251 12.59 1.54 18.97
C VAL A 251 12.60 3.06 18.80
N VAL A 252 13.55 3.57 18.01
CA VAL A 252 13.84 5.02 17.95
C VAL A 252 12.63 5.84 17.50
N ASP A 253 11.86 5.31 16.57
CA ASP A 253 10.71 5.96 15.92
C ASP A 253 9.35 5.47 16.44
N LEU A 254 9.33 4.72 17.56
CA LEU A 254 8.09 4.29 18.23
C LEU A 254 7.96 4.90 19.62
N GLY A 255 6.71 5.21 19.99
CA GLY A 255 6.35 5.52 21.37
C GLY A 255 6.49 4.30 22.27
N VAL A 256 6.62 4.50 23.59
CA VAL A 256 6.86 3.43 24.56
C VAL A 256 5.74 2.37 24.54
N GLU A 257 4.48 2.79 24.36
CA GLU A 257 3.30 1.92 24.35
C GLU A 257 2.77 1.62 22.94
N ASP A 258 3.45 2.13 21.89
CA ASP A 258 2.98 1.96 20.50
C ASP A 258 2.90 0.50 20.10
N TYR A 259 3.81 -0.35 20.62
CA TYR A 259 3.85 -1.78 20.32
C TYR A 259 2.51 -2.49 20.59
N ARG A 260 1.72 -2.00 21.54
CA ARG A 260 0.41 -2.58 21.86
C ARG A 260 -0.60 -2.44 20.75
N ARG A 261 -0.44 -1.43 19.88
CA ARG A 261 -1.46 -0.97 18.94
C ARG A 261 -1.19 -1.34 17.50
N PHE A 262 -0.09 -2.03 17.20
CA PHE A 262 0.19 -2.45 15.84
C PHE A 262 0.73 -3.87 15.75
N VAL A 263 0.63 -4.42 14.55
CA VAL A 263 1.37 -5.57 14.09
C VAL A 263 1.88 -5.29 12.68
N ALA A 264 3.12 -5.65 12.40
CA ALA A 264 3.67 -5.62 11.06
C ALA A 264 3.58 -7.01 10.42
N VAL A 265 3.01 -7.06 9.21
CA VAL A 265 3.03 -8.22 8.32
C VAL A 265 3.44 -7.71 6.94
N GLU A 266 4.69 -7.94 6.60
CA GLU A 266 5.38 -7.24 5.53
C GLU A 266 5.64 -8.19 4.36
N PRO A 267 5.03 -7.98 3.19
CA PRO A 267 5.40 -8.71 1.98
C PRO A 267 6.80 -8.30 1.52
N VAL A 268 7.67 -9.28 1.36
CA VAL A 268 9.06 -9.05 0.96
C VAL A 268 9.55 -10.07 -0.07
N GLU A 269 10.55 -9.68 -0.84
CA GLU A 269 11.38 -10.54 -1.71
C GLU A 269 12.83 -10.26 -1.34
N VAL A 270 13.36 -10.98 -0.33
CA VAL A 270 14.66 -10.67 0.27
C VAL A 270 15.59 -11.87 0.38
N GLU A 271 15.05 -13.08 0.45
CA GLU A 271 15.89 -14.29 0.53
C GLU A 271 16.58 -14.54 -0.82
N LYS A 272 15.86 -14.32 -1.92
CA LYS A 272 16.40 -14.40 -3.27
C LYS A 272 16.28 -13.05 -3.96
N PRO A 273 17.39 -12.41 -4.33
CA PRO A 273 17.34 -11.16 -5.07
C PRO A 273 16.62 -11.30 -6.42
N ILE A 274 15.85 -10.29 -6.76
CA ILE A 274 15.20 -10.14 -8.07
C ILE A 274 16.26 -9.72 -9.08
N ILE A 275 16.36 -10.42 -10.22
CA ILE A 275 17.31 -10.10 -11.27
C ILE A 275 16.55 -9.55 -12.48
N LEU A 276 16.93 -8.38 -12.96
CA LEU A 276 16.35 -7.78 -14.16
C LEU A 276 17.42 -7.56 -15.24
N LYS A 277 17.18 -8.15 -16.42
CA LYS A 277 17.93 -7.81 -17.64
C LYS A 277 17.51 -6.42 -18.15
N PRO A 278 18.32 -5.77 -19.01
CA PRO A 278 17.93 -4.52 -19.65
C PRO A 278 16.53 -4.57 -20.26
N GLY A 279 15.71 -3.55 -19.97
CA GLY A 279 14.33 -3.44 -20.44
C GLY A 279 13.29 -4.29 -19.70
N GLN A 280 13.69 -5.25 -18.87
CA GLN A 280 12.76 -6.05 -18.09
C GLN A 280 12.10 -5.25 -16.96
N GLU A 281 10.87 -5.64 -16.61
CA GLU A 281 10.11 -5.09 -15.49
C GLU A 281 9.69 -6.21 -14.53
N TRP A 282 9.89 -5.99 -13.24
CA TRP A 282 9.30 -6.79 -12.17
C TRP A 282 8.06 -6.08 -11.64
N LYS A 283 7.04 -6.87 -11.27
CA LYS A 283 5.79 -6.38 -10.73
C LYS A 283 5.45 -7.12 -9.45
N ALA A 284 4.99 -6.37 -8.45
CA ALA A 284 4.42 -6.91 -7.23
C ALA A 284 3.10 -6.23 -6.91
N ILE A 285 2.18 -6.99 -6.31
CA ILE A 285 0.90 -6.51 -5.82
C ILE A 285 0.80 -6.82 -4.33
N PHE A 286 0.46 -5.81 -3.57
CA PHE A 286 0.07 -5.91 -2.17
C PHE A 286 -1.35 -5.39 -2.06
N GLN A 287 -2.27 -6.22 -1.59
CA GLN A 287 -3.65 -5.86 -1.33
C GLN A 287 -4.00 -6.18 0.11
N VAL A 288 -4.67 -5.25 0.77
CA VAL A 288 -5.17 -5.45 2.12
C VAL A 288 -6.65 -5.09 2.20
N SER A 289 -7.41 -5.94 2.89
CA SER A 289 -8.84 -5.76 3.14
C SER A 289 -9.16 -6.06 4.60
N VAL A 290 -10.24 -5.45 5.11
CA VAL A 290 -10.76 -5.73 6.45
C VAL A 290 -12.13 -6.36 6.32
N VAL A 291 -12.32 -7.50 7.00
CA VAL A 291 -13.58 -8.24 7.02
C VAL A 291 -13.97 -8.54 8.47
N PRO A 292 -15.27 -8.69 8.79
CA PRO A 292 -15.70 -9.19 10.10
C PRO A 292 -15.09 -10.56 10.41
N SER A 293 -14.75 -10.84 11.67
CA SER A 293 -14.29 -12.16 12.09
C SER A 293 -15.39 -13.20 11.88
N GLY A 294 -15.02 -14.36 11.35
CA GLY A 294 -16.01 -15.42 11.02
C GLY A 294 -16.51 -15.41 9.58
N CYS A 295 -16.28 -14.33 8.82
CA CYS A 295 -16.64 -14.29 7.41
C CYS A 295 -15.58 -14.92 6.51
N SER A 296 -15.96 -15.95 5.75
CA SER A 296 -15.25 -16.30 4.52
C SER A 296 -15.74 -15.38 3.40
N ARG A 297 -14.86 -14.93 2.48
CA ARG A 297 -15.23 -13.98 1.40
C ARG A 297 -16.43 -14.42 0.53
N LYS A 298 -16.82 -15.70 0.56
CA LYS A 298 -17.98 -16.21 -0.18
C LYS A 298 -19.34 -15.90 0.48
N SER A 299 -19.36 -15.60 1.77
CA SER A 299 -20.59 -15.39 2.55
C SER A 299 -20.86 -13.93 2.97
N CYS A 300 -20.01 -12.98 2.60
CA CYS A 300 -20.10 -11.59 3.07
C CYS A 300 -20.16 -10.55 1.95
N ILE A 301 -20.47 -10.94 0.73
CA ILE A 301 -20.84 -9.98 -0.33
C ILE A 301 -22.32 -9.66 -0.12
N PRO A 302 -22.69 -8.41 0.20
CA PRO A 302 -24.10 -8.02 0.15
C PRO A 302 -24.57 -8.18 -1.30
N HIS A 303 -25.56 -9.01 -1.53
CA HIS A 303 -26.30 -9.02 -2.78
C HIS A 303 -27.03 -7.68 -2.89
N THR A 304 -26.53 -6.80 -3.75
CA THR A 304 -27.29 -5.63 -4.26
C THR A 304 -27.52 -5.83 -5.73
#